data_7b2799957b0426637c52405bbe069175
#
_entry.id   7b2799957b0426637c52405bbe069175
#
_cell.length_a   1.000
_cell.length_b   1.000
_cell.length_c   1.000
_cell.angle_alpha   90.00
_cell.angle_beta   90.00
_cell.angle_gamma   90.00
#
_symmetry.space_group_name_H-M   'P 1'
#
loop_
_entity.id
_entity.type
_entity.pdbx_description
1 polymer ?
#
loop_
_entity_poly.entity_id
_entity_poly.type
_entity_poly.pdbx_seq_one_letter_code
_entity_poly.pdbx_strand_id
1 'polypeptide(L)'
;MEYMEETALPKEPEITVLKVEPGKEPEEVTIPNTLEAMQEMVGGFIEIVYLDDVCLVCNEEGKLMDLEGNRRVGRDIISGTFFLAGDTDYGEFCSLTQEQLDQFSQRFAQPETFRPEELE
;
A
#
# COMPACT_ATOMS: atom_id res chain seq x y z
N MET A 1 15.88 32.17 7.04
CA MET A 1 15.43 31.82 7.24
C MET A 1 14.87 31.03 7.42
N GLU A 2 14.58 30.79 7.62
CA GLU A 2 14.19 30.02 7.76
C GLU A 2 13.25 29.69 7.45
N TYR A 3 13.04 29.59 7.02
CA TYR A 3 12.15 29.37 6.81
C TYR A 3 11.56 28.65 6.23
N MET A 4 11.69 28.51 5.71
CA MET A 4 11.14 27.82 4.89
C MET A 4 10.57 26.61 5.10
N GLU A 5 11.12 25.93 5.50
CA GLU A 5 10.55 24.71 5.77
C GLU A 5 9.37 24.85 6.59
N GLU A 6 9.24 25.93 7.16
CA GLU A 6 8.10 26.09 7.93
C GLU A 6 6.89 26.29 7.15
N THR A 7 7.02 26.61 5.89
CA THR A 7 5.85 26.75 5.07
C THR A 7 5.36 25.42 4.57
N ALA A 8 6.16 24.38 4.70
CA ALA A 8 5.73 23.04 4.30
C ALA A 8 4.87 22.46 5.40
N LEU A 9 3.84 21.70 5.01
CA LEU A 9 3.03 21.00 5.99
C LEU A 9 3.86 19.91 6.64
N PRO A 10 3.75 19.75 7.96
CA PRO A 10 4.51 18.69 8.61
C PRO A 10 4.04 17.33 8.09
N LYS A 11 4.99 16.45 7.90
CA LYS A 11 4.69 15.08 7.55
C LYS A 11 4.13 14.38 8.77
N GLU A 12 3.06 13.62 8.58
CA GLU A 12 2.51 12.83 9.67
C GLU A 12 3.56 11.80 10.11
N PRO A 13 3.86 11.73 11.40
CA PRO A 13 4.87 10.75 11.86
C PRO A 13 4.40 9.32 11.76
N GLU A 14 3.10 9.10 11.83
CA GLU A 14 2.49 7.78 11.66
C GLU A 14 1.28 7.92 10.77
N ILE A 15 0.99 6.88 9.99
CA ILE A 15 -0.17 6.90 9.12
C ILE A 15 -0.96 5.61 9.32
N THR A 16 -2.28 5.73 9.16
CA THR A 16 -3.17 4.59 9.18
C THR A 16 -3.40 4.14 7.76
N VAL A 17 -3.07 2.89 7.50
CA VAL A 17 -3.12 2.30 6.16
C VAL A 17 -3.94 1.03 6.22
N LEU A 18 -4.27 0.49 5.05
CA LEU A 18 -4.98 -0.78 4.94
C LEU A 18 -4.01 -1.82 4.42
N LYS A 19 -3.65 -2.77 5.26
CA LYS A 19 -2.72 -3.84 4.90
C LYS A 19 -3.49 -5.01 4.31
N VAL A 20 -3.01 -5.54 3.20
CA VAL A 20 -3.63 -6.67 2.53
C VAL A 20 -2.58 -7.76 2.36
N GLU A 21 -2.75 -8.86 3.07
CA GLU A 21 -1.84 -10.00 2.98
C GLU A 21 -2.48 -11.10 2.14
N PRO A 22 -1.66 -11.91 1.44
CA PRO A 22 -2.22 -13.02 0.68
C PRO A 22 -3.02 -13.94 1.59
N GLY A 23 -4.19 -14.33 1.12
CA GLY A 23 -5.04 -15.26 1.84
C GLY A 23 -5.78 -14.70 3.03
N LYS A 24 -5.68 -13.41 3.29
CA LYS A 24 -6.29 -12.80 4.48
C LYS A 24 -7.15 -11.61 4.08
N GLU A 25 -8.06 -11.26 4.99
CA GLU A 25 -8.87 -10.07 4.82
C GLU A 25 -8.02 -8.83 5.10
N PRO A 26 -8.38 -7.69 4.51
CA PRO A 26 -7.66 -6.45 4.77
C PRO A 26 -7.70 -6.08 6.24
N GLU A 27 -6.63 -5.44 6.70
CA GLU A 27 -6.49 -5.08 8.10
C GLU A 27 -6.03 -3.64 8.21
N GLU A 28 -6.72 -2.86 9.02
CA GLU A 28 -6.33 -1.49 9.29
C GLU A 28 -5.16 -1.49 10.27
N VAL A 29 -4.05 -0.85 9.91
CA VAL A 29 -2.88 -0.80 10.77
C VAL A 29 -2.30 0.61 10.74
N THR A 30 -1.59 0.97 11.80
CA THR A 30 -0.89 2.25 11.88
C THR A 30 0.60 1.96 11.87
N ILE A 31 1.31 2.62 10.97
CA ILE A 31 2.75 2.38 10.80
C ILE A 31 3.49 3.71 10.84
N PRO A 32 4.79 3.66 11.21
CA PRO A 32 5.61 4.86 11.04
C PRO A 32 5.63 5.30 9.57
N ASN A 33 5.56 6.60 9.36
CA ASN A 33 5.56 7.13 8.00
C ASN A 33 7.00 7.26 7.51
N THR A 34 7.68 6.13 7.36
CA THR A 34 9.07 6.06 6.95
C THR A 34 9.24 5.03 5.85
N LEU A 35 10.23 5.24 5.02
CA LEU A 35 10.54 4.29 3.96
C LEU A 35 10.87 2.91 4.54
N GLU A 36 11.62 2.90 5.64
CA GLU A 36 12.01 1.63 6.26
C GLU A 36 10.79 0.82 6.68
N ALA A 37 9.79 1.48 7.31
CA ALA A 37 8.60 0.76 7.75
C ALA A 37 7.85 0.20 6.55
N MET A 38 7.78 0.96 5.46
CA MET A 38 7.08 0.52 4.27
C MET A 38 7.80 -0.64 3.59
N GLN A 39 9.12 -0.55 3.50
CA GLN A 39 9.91 -1.64 2.93
C GLN A 39 9.78 -2.90 3.76
N GLU A 40 9.76 -2.75 5.07
CA GLU A 40 9.62 -3.90 5.95
C GLU A 40 8.26 -4.56 5.75
N MET A 41 7.21 -3.76 5.59
CA MET A 41 5.87 -4.30 5.41
C MET A 41 5.74 -5.11 4.13
N VAL A 42 6.33 -4.64 3.03
CA VAL A 42 6.21 -5.35 1.75
C VAL A 42 7.35 -6.32 1.51
N GLY A 43 8.38 -6.31 2.34
CA GLY A 43 9.47 -7.27 2.25
C GLY A 43 10.52 -6.93 1.23
N GLY A 44 10.67 -5.67 0.84
CA GLY A 44 11.65 -5.28 -0.14
C GLY A 44 11.45 -3.85 -0.59
N PHE A 45 12.04 -3.49 -1.71
CA PHE A 45 11.85 -2.14 -2.26
C PHE A 45 10.39 -1.94 -2.64
N ILE A 46 9.92 -0.71 -2.49
CA ILE A 46 8.52 -0.41 -2.74
C ILE A 46 8.32 0.07 -4.17
N GLU A 47 7.15 -0.26 -4.69
CA GLU A 47 6.62 0.30 -5.92
C GLU A 47 5.26 0.91 -5.59
N ILE A 48 4.97 2.07 -6.17
CA ILE A 48 3.73 2.78 -5.90
C ILE A 48 2.86 2.70 -7.15
N VAL A 49 1.63 2.22 -6.97
CA VAL A 49 0.63 2.17 -8.02
C VAL A 49 -0.51 3.07 -7.59
N TYR A 50 -0.85 4.04 -8.42
CA TYR A 50 -1.95 4.94 -8.09
C TYR A 50 -3.26 4.25 -8.43
N LEU A 51 -4.14 4.17 -7.45
CA LEU A 51 -5.41 3.45 -7.58
C LEU A 51 -6.51 4.39 -7.11
N ASP A 52 -7.26 4.93 -8.06
CA ASP A 52 -8.28 5.93 -7.75
C ASP A 52 -7.62 7.09 -7.01
N ASP A 53 -8.04 7.36 -5.77
CA ASP A 53 -7.51 8.48 -5.02
C ASP A 53 -6.54 8.05 -3.91
N VAL A 54 -6.01 6.82 -4.00
CA VAL A 54 -5.08 6.31 -3.00
C VAL A 54 -3.83 5.78 -3.68
N CYS A 55 -2.81 5.52 -2.86
CA CYS A 55 -1.59 4.88 -3.32
C CYS A 55 -1.58 3.43 -2.85
N LEU A 56 -1.36 2.52 -3.79
CA LEU A 56 -1.11 1.13 -3.46
C LEU A 56 0.40 0.93 -3.43
N VAL A 57 0.93 0.47 -2.30
CA VAL A 57 2.37 0.31 -2.12
C VAL A 57 2.65 -1.19 -2.02
N CYS A 58 3.48 -1.69 -2.92
CA CYS A 58 3.74 -3.12 -3.00
C CYS A 58 5.24 -3.36 -3.19
N ASN A 59 5.62 -4.63 -3.17
CA ASN A 59 7.01 -5.01 -3.41
C ASN A 59 7.32 -4.89 -4.88
N GLU A 60 8.37 -4.14 -5.20
CA GLU A 60 8.76 -3.89 -6.58
C GLU A 60 9.08 -5.17 -7.33
N GLU A 61 9.61 -6.18 -6.64
CA GLU A 61 10.07 -7.42 -7.25
C GLU A 61 9.30 -8.63 -6.75
N GLY A 62 8.03 -8.44 -6.36
CA GLY A 62 7.28 -9.52 -5.75
C GLY A 62 7.22 -10.78 -6.59
N LYS A 63 7.01 -10.63 -7.91
CA LYS A 63 6.94 -11.80 -8.78
C LYS A 63 8.30 -12.45 -8.96
N LEU A 64 9.36 -11.65 -9.05
CA LEU A 64 10.72 -12.18 -9.16
C LEU A 64 11.15 -12.92 -7.91
N MET A 65 10.62 -12.53 -6.76
CA MET A 65 10.92 -13.18 -5.49
C MET A 65 9.99 -14.35 -5.20
N ASP A 66 9.12 -14.68 -6.14
CA ASP A 66 8.15 -15.78 -5.98
C ASP A 66 7.23 -15.58 -4.78
N LEU A 67 6.90 -14.33 -4.49
CA LEU A 67 5.93 -14.07 -3.43
C LEU A 67 4.55 -14.51 -3.88
N GLU A 68 3.75 -14.93 -2.91
CA GLU A 68 2.42 -15.46 -3.19
C GLU A 68 1.53 -14.39 -3.83
N GLY A 69 0.76 -14.77 -4.84
CA GLY A 69 -0.21 -13.87 -5.45
C GLY A 69 -1.25 -13.47 -4.45
N ASN A 70 -1.61 -12.18 -4.43
CA ASN A 70 -2.44 -11.61 -3.40
C ASN A 70 -3.82 -11.22 -3.95
N ARG A 71 -3.83 -10.20 -4.77
CA ARG A 71 -5.10 -9.69 -5.33
C ARG A 71 -4.87 -9.24 -6.75
N ARG A 72 -5.90 -9.37 -7.57
CA ARG A 72 -5.87 -8.80 -8.92
C ARG A 72 -6.23 -7.33 -8.84
N VAL A 73 -5.41 -6.48 -9.44
CA VAL A 73 -5.64 -5.04 -9.49
C VAL A 73 -5.53 -4.63 -10.94
N GLY A 74 -6.68 -4.28 -11.54
CA GLY A 74 -6.70 -4.02 -12.97
C GLY A 74 -6.34 -5.26 -13.75
N ARG A 75 -5.30 -5.16 -14.57
CA ARG A 75 -4.85 -6.30 -15.38
C ARG A 75 -3.69 -7.05 -14.76
N ASP A 76 -3.26 -6.60 -13.59
CA ASP A 76 -2.08 -7.19 -12.97
C ASP A 76 -2.48 -7.91 -11.69
N ILE A 77 -1.60 -8.80 -11.24
CA ILE A 77 -1.76 -9.49 -9.98
C ILE A 77 -0.62 -9.01 -9.08
N ILE A 78 -0.98 -8.47 -7.92
CA ILE A 78 0.02 -8.03 -6.97
C ILE A 78 0.47 -9.24 -6.17
N SER A 79 1.77 -9.49 -6.12
CA SER A 79 2.34 -10.60 -5.37
C SER A 79 2.94 -10.09 -4.07
N GLY A 80 2.64 -10.79 -2.98
CA GLY A 80 3.11 -10.41 -1.66
C GLY A 80 2.18 -9.42 -0.99
N THR A 81 2.52 -9.07 0.24
CA THR A 81 1.75 -8.10 1.02
C THR A 81 1.85 -6.72 0.39
N PHE A 82 0.73 -6.03 0.34
CA PHE A 82 0.72 -4.63 -0.08
C PHE A 82 -0.15 -3.85 0.90
N PHE A 83 -0.08 -2.52 0.80
CA PHE A 83 -0.96 -1.70 1.61
C PHE A 83 -1.41 -0.49 0.81
N LEU A 84 -2.50 0.11 1.28
CA LEU A 84 -3.05 1.31 0.68
C LEU A 84 -2.84 2.47 1.63
N ALA A 85 -2.40 3.59 1.11
CA ALA A 85 -2.18 4.82 1.89
C ALA A 85 -2.83 5.97 1.16
N GLY A 86 -3.10 7.03 1.91
CA GLY A 86 -3.61 8.25 1.32
C GLY A 86 -2.50 9.03 0.63
N ASP A 87 -2.89 9.92 -0.25
CA ASP A 87 -1.96 10.71 -1.03
C ASP A 87 -2.31 12.19 -0.84
N THR A 88 -1.33 12.98 -0.42
CA THR A 88 -1.54 14.41 -0.30
C THR A 88 -1.34 15.05 -1.66
N ASP A 89 -1.75 16.32 -1.76
CA ASP A 89 -1.53 17.07 -3.00
C ASP A 89 -0.06 17.34 -3.24
N TYR A 90 0.79 17.06 -2.27
CA TYR A 90 2.22 17.34 -2.35
C TYR A 90 3.04 16.08 -2.58
N GLY A 91 2.38 14.97 -2.90
CA GLY A 91 3.10 13.75 -3.21
C GLY A 91 3.61 12.98 -2.01
N GLU A 92 3.05 13.24 -0.84
CA GLU A 92 3.44 12.52 0.37
C GLU A 92 2.33 11.59 0.80
N PHE A 93 2.70 10.53 1.50
CA PHE A 93 1.70 9.62 2.05
C PHE A 93 1.03 10.23 3.27
N CYS A 94 -0.23 9.91 3.44
CA CYS A 94 -0.98 10.29 4.62
C CYS A 94 -1.92 9.15 4.97
N SER A 95 -2.62 9.30 6.10
CA SER A 95 -3.58 8.29 6.52
C SER A 95 -4.74 8.23 5.55
N LEU A 96 -5.30 7.03 5.38
CA LEU A 96 -6.55 6.88 4.65
C LEU A 96 -7.68 7.50 5.48
N THR A 97 -8.66 8.05 4.78
CA THR A 97 -9.89 8.49 5.45
C THR A 97 -10.73 7.27 5.82
N GLN A 98 -11.69 7.46 6.72
CA GLN A 98 -12.57 6.36 7.08
C GLN A 98 -13.35 5.86 5.86
N GLU A 99 -13.74 6.77 4.99
CA GLU A 99 -14.45 6.39 3.78
C GLU A 99 -13.59 5.52 2.87
N GLN A 100 -12.32 5.88 2.74
CA GLN A 100 -11.39 5.09 1.94
C GLN A 100 -11.14 3.73 2.58
N LEU A 101 -10.99 3.68 3.89
CA LEU A 101 -10.82 2.42 4.60
C LEU A 101 -12.01 1.49 4.34
N ASP A 102 -13.22 2.02 4.43
CA ASP A 102 -14.42 1.22 4.20
C ASP A 102 -14.50 0.74 2.76
N GLN A 103 -14.25 1.65 1.82
CA GLN A 103 -14.35 1.35 0.40
C GLN A 103 -13.38 0.24 0.01
N PHE A 104 -12.12 0.36 0.41
CA PHE A 104 -11.11 -0.58 -0.03
C PHE A 104 -11.12 -1.87 0.79
N SER A 105 -11.59 -1.81 2.04
CA SER A 105 -11.82 -3.03 2.79
C SER A 105 -12.84 -3.92 2.09
N GLN A 106 -13.88 -3.32 1.52
CA GLN A 106 -14.87 -4.08 0.76
C GLN A 106 -14.30 -4.59 -0.56
N ARG A 107 -13.54 -3.74 -1.23
CA ARG A 107 -12.99 -4.10 -2.54
C ARG A 107 -12.05 -5.31 -2.44
N PHE A 108 -11.26 -5.38 -1.39
CA PHE A 108 -10.27 -6.43 -1.23
C PHE A 108 -10.67 -7.46 -0.17
N ALA A 109 -11.96 -7.51 0.18
CA ALA A 109 -12.43 -8.37 1.27
C ALA A 109 -12.17 -9.84 1.01
N GLN A 110 -12.29 -10.28 -0.25
CA GLN A 110 -12.19 -11.69 -0.60
C GLN A 110 -10.77 -12.04 -1.02
N PRO A 111 -10.10 -12.92 -0.27
CA PRO A 111 -8.80 -13.44 -0.74
C PRO A 111 -8.97 -14.13 -2.08
N GLU A 112 -7.94 -14.05 -2.91
CA GLU A 112 -7.94 -14.66 -4.23
C GLU A 112 -6.83 -15.70 -4.29
N THR A 113 -7.05 -16.73 -5.11
CA THR A 113 -6.02 -17.73 -5.37
C THR A 113 -5.69 -17.69 -6.85
N PHE A 114 -4.45 -17.99 -7.17
CA PHE A 114 -3.96 -17.91 -8.54
C PHE A 114 -3.16 -19.14 -8.89
N ARG A 115 -3.26 -19.55 -10.14
CA ARG A 115 -2.43 -20.62 -10.65
C ARG A 115 -1.03 -20.08 -10.96
N PRO A 116 0.00 -20.91 -10.87
CA PRO A 116 1.37 -20.42 -11.13
C PRO A 116 1.51 -19.70 -12.46
N GLU A 117 0.84 -20.18 -13.51
CA GLU A 117 0.99 -19.56 -14.82
C GLU A 117 0.36 -18.18 -14.88
N GLU A 118 -0.54 -17.84 -13.97
CA GLU A 118 -1.12 -16.51 -13.95
C GLU A 118 -0.16 -15.48 -13.37
N LEU A 119 0.87 -15.92 -12.65
CA LEU A 119 1.81 -15.03 -11.98
C LEU A 119 3.05 -14.74 -12.83
N GLU A 120 3.13 -15.29 -14.01
CA GLU A 120 4.28 -15.07 -14.88
C GLU A 120 4.21 -13.79 -15.66
#